data_e1d4c61db6674e5f83cb4cfbaedf6779
#
_entry.id   e1d4c61db6674e5f83cb4cfbaedf6779
#
_cell.length_a   1.000
_cell.length_b   1.000
_cell.length_c   1.000
_cell.angle_alpha   90.00
_cell.angle_beta   90.00
_cell.angle_gamma   90.00
#
_symmetry.space_group_name_H-M   'P 1'
#
loop_
_entity.id
_entity.type
_entity.pdbx_description
1 polymer ?
#
loop_
_entity_poly.entity_id
_entity_poly.type
_entity_poly.pdbx_seq_one_letter_code
_entity_poly.pdbx_strand_id
1 'polypeptide(L)'
;MEIASLKNTVTAEEWQLRCDLAACYRLVALYGWSDLVFTHISAKLPELVSGDAHHFLINPYGLMFDEITASSLVKVDDKCNKVIASSFPVNPAGFVIHSAVHEARPDALCVLHTHTRAGVAVSAQAGGVLPISQQSTFVLGSLAYHAYEGVAFRDDEKPRLQADLGQANFLILRNHGLLVVGKSIADAFLSMYTFENTCRIQIDAQSGGCELTQVNPLIVRGVAEAMRVQTGGLGGAFVWPSLIRKLEKLNSDYAT
;
A
#
# COMPACT_ATOMS: atom_id res chain seq x y z
N MET A 1 -6.84 -25.24 4.66
CA MET A 1 -5.42 -25.54 4.96
C MET A 1 -5.18 -25.07 6.39
N GLU A 2 -4.66 -25.93 7.26
CA GLU A 2 -4.40 -25.55 8.65
C GLU A 2 -3.03 -24.86 8.72
N ILE A 3 -3.02 -23.62 9.21
CA ILE A 3 -1.80 -22.82 9.39
C ILE A 3 -1.51 -22.79 10.89
N ALA A 4 -0.34 -23.26 11.30
CA ALA A 4 0.06 -23.23 12.70
C ALA A 4 0.19 -21.78 13.20
N SER A 5 -0.37 -21.51 14.38
CA SER A 5 -0.34 -20.17 14.96
C SER A 5 1.09 -19.76 15.34
N LEU A 6 1.49 -18.55 14.92
CA LEU A 6 2.77 -17.94 15.28
C LEU A 6 2.69 -17.05 16.53
N LYS A 7 1.51 -16.89 17.13
CA LYS A 7 1.26 -15.96 18.23
C LYS A 7 2.23 -16.08 19.41
N ASN A 8 2.62 -17.30 19.74
CA ASN A 8 3.51 -17.58 20.87
C ASN A 8 4.97 -17.82 20.45
N THR A 9 5.30 -17.62 19.18
CA THR A 9 6.64 -17.86 18.63
C THR A 9 7.35 -16.59 18.18
N VAL A 10 6.63 -15.47 18.12
CA VAL A 10 7.14 -14.13 17.77
C VAL A 10 6.93 -13.17 18.94
N THR A 11 7.58 -11.99 18.90
CA THR A 11 7.36 -10.97 19.94
C THR A 11 5.95 -10.39 19.87
N ALA A 12 5.50 -9.76 20.95
CA ALA A 12 4.18 -9.11 20.99
C ALA A 12 4.05 -7.99 19.92
N GLU A 13 5.14 -7.26 19.70
CA GLU A 13 5.19 -6.18 18.70
C GLU A 13 5.10 -6.74 17.28
N GLU A 14 5.83 -7.82 16.97
CA GLU A 14 5.71 -8.51 15.68
C GLU A 14 4.30 -9.06 15.50
N TRP A 15 3.74 -9.67 16.54
CA TRP A 15 2.38 -10.22 16.48
C TRP A 15 1.35 -9.14 16.17
N GLN A 16 1.43 -7.98 16.85
CA GLN A 16 0.53 -6.86 16.58
C GLN A 16 0.67 -6.37 15.13
N LEU A 17 1.90 -6.23 14.63
CA LEU A 17 2.15 -5.83 13.25
C LEU A 17 1.56 -6.83 12.24
N ARG A 18 1.65 -8.13 12.53
CA ARG A 18 1.03 -9.19 11.74
C ARG A 18 -0.49 -9.10 11.72
N CYS A 19 -1.12 -8.86 12.88
CA CYS A 19 -2.56 -8.65 12.96
C CYS A 19 -3.01 -7.41 12.17
N ASP A 20 -2.32 -6.30 12.30
CA ASP A 20 -2.64 -5.08 11.56
C ASP A 20 -2.46 -5.26 10.05
N LEU A 21 -1.39 -5.94 9.62
CA LEU A 21 -1.16 -6.20 8.20
C LEU A 21 -2.20 -7.17 7.63
N ALA A 22 -2.55 -8.24 8.34
CA ALA A 22 -3.62 -9.16 7.93
C ALA A 22 -4.97 -8.44 7.84
N ALA A 23 -5.30 -7.59 8.83
CA ALA A 23 -6.49 -6.74 8.77
C ALA A 23 -6.48 -5.82 7.55
N CYS A 24 -5.34 -5.23 7.19
CA CYS A 24 -5.19 -4.41 5.99
C CYS A 24 -5.52 -5.21 4.72
N TYR A 25 -5.01 -6.42 4.57
CA TYR A 25 -5.35 -7.31 3.45
C TYR A 25 -6.85 -7.58 3.37
N ARG A 26 -7.47 -7.95 4.50
CA ARG A 26 -8.92 -8.18 4.58
C ARG A 26 -9.73 -6.94 4.21
N LEU A 27 -9.30 -5.77 4.66
CA LEU A 27 -9.92 -4.50 4.29
C LEU A 27 -9.77 -4.20 2.81
N VAL A 28 -8.60 -4.43 2.21
CA VAL A 28 -8.39 -4.27 0.76
C VAL A 28 -9.33 -5.19 -0.03
N ALA A 29 -9.50 -6.44 0.39
CA ALA A 29 -10.47 -7.36 -0.20
C ALA A 29 -11.91 -6.85 -0.01
N LEU A 30 -12.28 -6.41 1.20
CA LEU A 30 -13.61 -5.89 1.53
C LEU A 30 -13.99 -4.67 0.68
N TYR A 31 -13.01 -3.81 0.34
CA TYR A 31 -13.23 -2.65 -0.52
C TYR A 31 -13.17 -2.97 -2.02
N GLY A 32 -12.91 -4.24 -2.39
CA GLY A 32 -12.84 -4.70 -3.78
C GLY A 32 -11.61 -4.21 -4.53
N TRP A 33 -10.47 -4.07 -3.84
CA TRP A 33 -9.22 -3.58 -4.44
C TRP A 33 -8.21 -4.69 -4.70
N SER A 34 -8.50 -5.93 -4.33
CA SER A 34 -7.65 -7.09 -4.64
C SER A 34 -7.72 -7.44 -6.13
N ASP A 35 -6.62 -7.94 -6.66
CA ASP A 35 -6.52 -8.52 -8.00
C ASP A 35 -6.07 -9.97 -7.87
N LEU A 36 -7.01 -10.85 -7.52
CA LEU A 36 -6.73 -12.25 -7.17
C LEU A 36 -5.57 -12.34 -6.16
N VAL A 37 -4.44 -12.92 -6.58
CA VAL A 37 -3.22 -13.12 -5.77
C VAL A 37 -2.06 -12.21 -6.19
N PHE A 38 -2.28 -11.29 -7.13
CA PHE A 38 -1.19 -10.62 -7.86
C PHE A 38 -0.65 -9.37 -7.19
N THR A 39 -1.41 -8.72 -6.33
CA THR A 39 -0.97 -7.52 -5.60
C THR A 39 -0.44 -7.88 -4.21
N HIS A 40 0.18 -6.92 -3.55
CA HIS A 40 0.87 -7.16 -2.28
C HIS A 40 0.89 -5.92 -1.40
N ILE A 41 0.99 -6.17 -0.10
CA ILE A 41 1.22 -5.16 0.93
C ILE A 41 2.38 -5.67 1.78
N SER A 42 3.38 -4.84 2.02
CA SER A 42 4.48 -5.19 2.91
C SER A 42 4.54 -4.24 4.10
N ALA A 43 4.97 -4.77 5.24
CA ALA A 43 5.27 -3.99 6.42
C ALA A 43 6.68 -4.30 6.92
N LYS A 44 7.49 -3.24 7.14
CA LYS A 44 8.82 -3.34 7.72
C LYS A 44 8.70 -3.58 9.22
N LEU A 45 9.46 -4.53 9.74
CA LEU A 45 9.53 -4.74 11.18
C LEU A 45 10.36 -3.61 11.82
N PRO A 46 9.96 -3.12 13.02
CA PRO A 46 10.78 -2.18 13.78
C PRO A 46 12.16 -2.77 14.11
N GLU A 47 13.19 -1.94 14.18
CA GLU A 47 14.56 -2.35 14.54
C GLU A 47 14.64 -3.03 15.90
N LEU A 48 13.80 -2.62 16.86
CA LEU A 48 13.66 -3.27 18.17
C LEU A 48 13.27 -4.76 18.08
N VAL A 49 12.66 -5.17 16.97
CA VAL A 49 12.19 -6.55 16.75
C VAL A 49 13.17 -7.33 15.88
N SER A 50 13.81 -6.68 14.92
CA SER A 50 14.67 -7.32 13.91
C SER A 50 16.17 -7.08 14.14
N GLY A 51 16.54 -6.24 15.13
CA GLY A 51 17.92 -5.77 15.27
C GLY A 51 18.32 -4.91 14.07
N ASP A 52 19.60 -4.98 13.70
CA ASP A 52 20.13 -4.24 12.53
C ASP A 52 19.66 -4.83 11.17
N ALA A 53 18.96 -5.96 11.19
CA ALA A 53 18.49 -6.62 9.98
C ALA A 53 17.15 -6.01 9.49
N HIS A 54 17.06 -5.71 8.21
CA HIS A 54 15.82 -5.26 7.59
C HIS A 54 14.93 -6.47 7.29
N HIS A 55 13.90 -6.68 8.12
CA HIS A 55 12.91 -7.73 7.91
C HIS A 55 11.55 -7.13 7.51
N PHE A 56 10.84 -7.85 6.66
CA PHE A 56 9.54 -7.45 6.13
C PHE A 56 8.52 -8.56 6.30
N LEU A 57 7.27 -8.19 6.53
CA LEU A 57 6.12 -9.07 6.40
C LEU A 57 5.46 -8.83 5.06
N ILE A 58 5.11 -9.89 4.35
CA ILE A 58 4.42 -9.85 3.06
C ILE A 58 3.43 -11.01 2.96
N ASN A 59 2.44 -10.91 2.05
CA ASN A 59 1.48 -11.99 1.84
C ASN A 59 2.13 -13.26 1.29
N PRO A 60 1.61 -14.43 1.69
CA PRO A 60 1.89 -15.67 1.01
C PRO A 60 1.35 -15.62 -0.42
N TYR A 61 2.20 -15.87 -1.42
CA TYR A 61 1.78 -15.92 -2.81
C TYR A 61 0.92 -17.16 -3.05
N GLY A 62 -0.28 -16.95 -3.60
CA GLY A 62 -1.26 -18.00 -3.84
C GLY A 62 -2.46 -18.00 -2.88
N LEU A 63 -2.45 -17.20 -1.80
CA LEU A 63 -3.64 -16.94 -1.01
C LEU A 63 -4.33 -15.65 -1.47
N MET A 64 -5.66 -15.69 -1.50
CA MET A 64 -6.47 -14.51 -1.72
C MET A 64 -6.39 -13.58 -0.50
N PHE A 65 -6.61 -12.28 -0.70
CA PHE A 65 -6.49 -11.29 0.38
C PHE A 65 -7.48 -11.53 1.53
N ASP A 66 -8.65 -12.09 1.24
CA ASP A 66 -9.65 -12.47 2.24
C ASP A 66 -9.34 -13.78 2.97
N GLU A 67 -8.27 -14.50 2.60
CA GLU A 67 -7.76 -15.68 3.29
C GLU A 67 -6.57 -15.35 4.22
N ILE A 68 -5.95 -14.17 4.08
CA ILE A 68 -4.73 -13.80 4.83
C ILE A 68 -5.02 -13.73 6.33
N THR A 69 -4.18 -14.37 7.13
CA THR A 69 -4.17 -14.28 8.59
C THR A 69 -2.80 -13.83 9.10
N ALA A 70 -2.73 -13.41 10.36
CA ALA A 70 -1.48 -12.99 10.99
C ALA A 70 -0.40 -14.07 10.92
N SER A 71 -0.78 -15.35 11.09
CA SER A 71 0.16 -16.48 11.01
C SER A 71 0.52 -16.87 9.57
N SER A 72 -0.30 -16.53 8.57
CA SER A 72 -0.02 -16.83 7.17
C SER A 72 1.05 -15.93 6.56
N LEU A 73 1.24 -14.72 7.09
CA LEU A 73 2.21 -13.74 6.59
C LEU A 73 3.64 -14.29 6.64
N VAL A 74 4.36 -14.10 5.53
CA VAL A 74 5.75 -14.56 5.39
C VAL A 74 6.70 -13.45 5.84
N LYS A 75 7.64 -13.79 6.73
CA LYS A 75 8.74 -12.91 7.15
C LYS A 75 9.95 -13.17 6.27
N VAL A 76 10.43 -12.11 5.61
CA VAL A 76 11.58 -12.16 4.71
C VAL A 76 12.63 -11.11 5.08
N ASP A 77 13.88 -11.36 4.68
CA ASP A 77 14.97 -10.38 4.73
C ASP A 77 14.99 -9.49 3.46
N ASP A 78 15.98 -8.59 3.37
CA ASP A 78 16.21 -7.69 2.23
C ASP A 78 16.52 -8.39 0.90
N LYS A 79 16.87 -9.69 0.96
CA LYS A 79 17.14 -10.56 -0.21
C LYS A 79 16.00 -11.53 -0.52
N CYS A 80 14.84 -11.33 0.09
CA CYS A 80 13.69 -12.23 -0.04
C CYS A 80 13.89 -13.64 0.55
N ASN A 81 14.91 -13.86 1.38
CA ASN A 81 15.05 -15.12 2.09
C ASN A 81 14.05 -15.17 3.25
N LYS A 82 13.43 -16.32 3.47
CA LYS A 82 12.52 -16.51 4.59
C LYS A 82 13.29 -16.54 5.91
N VAL A 83 12.93 -15.66 6.83
CA VAL A 83 13.52 -15.58 8.18
C VAL A 83 12.86 -16.60 9.12
N ILE A 84 11.60 -16.88 8.91
CA ILE A 84 10.84 -17.94 9.60
C ILE A 84 10.40 -18.95 8.55
N ALA A 85 10.49 -20.24 8.89
CA ALA A 85 10.05 -21.31 7.99
C ALA A 85 8.56 -21.11 7.60
N SER A 86 8.29 -21.15 6.32
CA SER A 86 6.95 -21.03 5.74
C SER A 86 6.87 -21.90 4.50
N SER A 87 5.76 -22.64 4.35
CA SER A 87 5.47 -23.41 3.14
C SER A 87 5.04 -22.55 1.96
N PHE A 88 4.65 -21.29 2.22
CA PHE A 88 4.17 -20.38 1.17
C PHE A 88 5.33 -19.74 0.40
N PRO A 89 5.23 -19.64 -0.93
CA PRO A 89 6.15 -18.82 -1.72
C PRO A 89 5.85 -17.32 -1.51
N VAL A 90 6.80 -16.48 -1.88
CA VAL A 90 6.65 -15.03 -2.00
C VAL A 90 6.67 -14.67 -3.48
N ASN A 91 5.89 -13.65 -3.89
CA ASN A 91 5.90 -13.15 -5.26
C ASN A 91 7.20 -12.36 -5.52
N PRO A 92 8.11 -12.83 -6.40
CA PRO A 92 9.37 -12.15 -6.66
C PRO A 92 9.19 -10.74 -7.23
N ALA A 93 8.23 -10.54 -8.14
CA ALA A 93 7.96 -9.23 -8.75
C ALA A 93 7.50 -8.21 -7.71
N GLY A 94 6.64 -8.63 -6.78
CA GLY A 94 6.21 -7.78 -5.67
C GLY A 94 7.35 -7.40 -4.75
N PHE A 95 8.24 -8.33 -4.50
CA PHE A 95 9.39 -8.06 -3.63
C PHE A 95 10.37 -7.04 -4.25
N VAL A 96 10.63 -7.08 -5.55
CA VAL A 96 11.52 -6.12 -6.23
C VAL A 96 11.05 -4.68 -6.03
N ILE A 97 9.77 -4.40 -6.28
CA ILE A 97 9.19 -3.06 -6.12
C ILE A 97 9.19 -2.64 -4.63
N HIS A 98 8.72 -3.52 -3.74
CA HIS A 98 8.58 -3.19 -2.32
C HIS A 98 9.93 -3.01 -1.64
N SER A 99 10.92 -3.89 -1.93
CA SER A 99 12.27 -3.73 -1.37
C SER A 99 12.92 -2.42 -1.85
N ALA A 100 12.76 -2.05 -3.12
CA ALA A 100 13.28 -0.78 -3.64
C ALA A 100 12.73 0.42 -2.86
N VAL A 101 11.44 0.43 -2.54
CA VAL A 101 10.80 1.50 -1.76
C VAL A 101 11.32 1.51 -0.32
N HIS A 102 11.34 0.36 0.35
CA HIS A 102 11.80 0.26 1.74
C HIS A 102 13.30 0.60 1.91
N GLU A 103 14.13 0.29 0.90
CA GLU A 103 15.55 0.67 0.86
C GLU A 103 15.75 2.18 0.73
N ALA A 104 14.99 2.84 -0.15
CA ALA A 104 15.12 4.27 -0.41
C ALA A 104 14.48 5.15 0.68
N ARG A 105 13.51 4.64 1.40
CA ARG A 105 12.65 5.38 2.33
C ARG A 105 12.65 4.72 3.71
N PRO A 106 13.55 5.15 4.63
CA PRO A 106 13.56 4.63 6.01
C PRO A 106 12.23 4.80 6.76
N ASP A 107 11.46 5.83 6.40
CA ASP A 107 10.14 6.14 6.95
C ASP A 107 8.98 5.33 6.31
N ALA A 108 9.27 4.56 5.25
CA ALA A 108 8.32 3.66 4.62
C ALA A 108 8.13 2.40 5.49
N LEU A 109 7.28 2.46 6.50
CA LEU A 109 6.98 1.30 7.33
C LEU A 109 5.96 0.36 6.68
N CYS A 110 5.13 0.86 5.78
CA CYS A 110 4.19 0.06 4.99
C CYS A 110 4.17 0.53 3.54
N VAL A 111 4.21 -0.42 2.61
CA VAL A 111 4.03 -0.19 1.17
C VAL A 111 2.83 -1.00 0.71
N LEU A 112 1.86 -0.35 0.06
CA LEU A 112 0.65 -0.98 -0.42
C LEU A 112 0.48 -0.69 -1.90
N HIS A 113 0.33 -1.76 -2.69
CA HIS A 113 0.19 -1.73 -4.14
C HIS A 113 -1.09 -2.42 -4.60
N THR A 114 -1.80 -1.82 -5.55
CA THR A 114 -3.06 -2.34 -6.10
C THR A 114 -3.14 -2.18 -7.61
N HIS A 115 -3.87 -3.11 -8.26
CA HIS A 115 -4.22 -3.07 -9.68
C HIS A 115 -5.72 -2.77 -9.86
N THR A 116 -6.28 -1.87 -9.09
CA THR A 116 -7.70 -1.54 -9.21
C THR A 116 -8.02 -1.00 -10.60
N ARG A 117 -9.23 -1.29 -11.09
CA ARG A 117 -9.66 -0.88 -12.43
C ARG A 117 -9.54 0.63 -12.64
N ALA A 118 -9.96 1.43 -11.66
CA ALA A 118 -9.86 2.88 -11.75
C ALA A 118 -8.41 3.36 -11.66
N GLY A 119 -7.61 2.76 -10.77
CA GLY A 119 -6.18 3.07 -10.64
C GLY A 119 -5.40 2.78 -11.93
N VAL A 120 -5.60 1.58 -12.52
CA VAL A 120 -4.97 1.23 -13.80
C VAL A 120 -5.44 2.17 -14.92
N ALA A 121 -6.74 2.49 -14.98
CA ALA A 121 -7.28 3.39 -16.01
C ALA A 121 -6.66 4.79 -15.92
N VAL A 122 -6.49 5.37 -14.72
CA VAL A 122 -5.81 6.67 -14.54
C VAL A 122 -4.31 6.56 -14.80
N SER A 123 -3.67 5.42 -14.43
CA SER A 123 -2.24 5.21 -14.70
C SER A 123 -1.91 5.20 -16.20
N ALA A 124 -2.88 4.85 -17.05
CA ALA A 124 -2.76 4.85 -18.50
C ALA A 124 -3.07 6.21 -19.15
N GLN A 125 -3.56 7.20 -18.39
CA GLN A 125 -3.85 8.54 -18.92
C GLN A 125 -2.57 9.38 -18.95
N ALA A 126 -2.27 10.02 -20.08
CA ALA A 126 -1.09 10.89 -20.22
C ALA A 126 -1.04 12.01 -19.17
N GLY A 127 -2.20 12.61 -18.86
CA GLY A 127 -2.34 13.65 -17.84
C GLY A 127 -2.23 13.15 -16.40
N GLY A 128 -2.34 11.85 -16.17
CA GLY A 128 -2.36 11.26 -14.83
C GLY A 128 -3.52 11.75 -13.97
N VAL A 129 -3.27 12.02 -12.69
CA VAL A 129 -4.28 12.55 -11.76
C VAL A 129 -4.60 14.00 -12.05
N LEU A 130 -5.90 14.29 -12.21
CA LEU A 130 -6.41 15.64 -12.46
C LEU A 130 -6.87 16.32 -11.15
N PRO A 131 -6.67 17.64 -11.01
CA PRO A 131 -7.10 18.40 -9.83
C PRO A 131 -8.60 18.72 -9.89
N ILE A 132 -9.47 17.71 -9.84
CA ILE A 132 -10.93 17.86 -10.06
C ILE A 132 -11.78 17.52 -8.83
N SER A 133 -11.14 17.19 -7.71
CA SER A 133 -11.84 16.85 -6.46
C SER A 133 -11.00 17.22 -5.25
N GLN A 134 -11.64 17.32 -4.08
CA GLN A 134 -10.90 17.46 -2.81
C GLN A 134 -9.92 16.29 -2.59
N GLN A 135 -10.33 15.06 -2.92
CA GLN A 135 -9.50 13.87 -2.80
C GLN A 135 -8.23 13.98 -3.66
N SER A 136 -8.37 14.47 -4.90
CA SER A 136 -7.20 14.65 -5.77
C SER A 136 -6.21 15.69 -5.23
N THR A 137 -6.66 16.70 -4.50
CA THR A 137 -5.73 17.69 -3.91
C THR A 137 -4.84 17.08 -2.83
N PHE A 138 -5.34 16.08 -2.08
CA PHE A 138 -4.52 15.36 -1.08
C PHE A 138 -3.45 14.49 -1.75
N VAL A 139 -3.80 13.85 -2.85
CA VAL A 139 -2.88 12.99 -3.62
C VAL A 139 -1.81 13.83 -4.33
N LEU A 140 -2.23 14.88 -5.05
CA LEU A 140 -1.35 15.73 -5.86
C LEU A 140 -0.26 16.43 -5.06
N GLY A 141 -0.48 16.63 -3.75
CA GLY A 141 0.52 17.22 -2.86
C GLY A 141 1.77 16.37 -2.64
N SER A 142 1.72 15.07 -2.97
CA SER A 142 2.82 14.12 -2.75
C SER A 142 2.79 12.98 -3.76
N LEU A 143 2.57 13.30 -5.04
CA LEU A 143 2.40 12.34 -6.13
C LEU A 143 3.64 12.30 -7.03
N ALA A 144 4.10 11.09 -7.33
CA ALA A 144 5.11 10.78 -8.32
C ALA A 144 4.59 9.79 -9.39
N TYR A 145 5.35 9.62 -10.45
CA TYR A 145 5.05 8.72 -11.56
C TYR A 145 6.30 7.92 -11.92
N HIS A 146 6.14 6.63 -12.16
CA HIS A 146 7.20 5.76 -12.66
C HIS A 146 6.74 5.14 -13.99
N ALA A 147 7.61 5.15 -15.00
CA ALA A 147 7.32 4.59 -16.32
C ALA A 147 7.19 3.06 -16.25
N TYR A 148 6.37 2.47 -17.13
CA TYR A 148 6.23 1.01 -17.22
C TYR A 148 7.45 0.40 -17.89
N GLU A 149 8.18 -0.43 -17.17
CA GLU A 149 9.37 -1.12 -17.68
C GLU A 149 9.15 -2.64 -17.91
N GLY A 150 7.89 -3.08 -17.84
CA GLY A 150 7.53 -4.50 -17.93
C GLY A 150 7.18 -5.09 -16.57
N VAL A 151 7.20 -6.43 -16.49
CA VAL A 151 7.00 -7.11 -15.20
C VAL A 151 8.28 -6.98 -14.38
N ALA A 152 8.16 -6.51 -13.13
CA ALA A 152 9.29 -6.16 -12.24
C ALA A 152 10.03 -7.41 -11.72
N PHE A 153 10.76 -8.09 -12.60
CA PHE A 153 11.61 -9.24 -12.24
C PHE A 153 13.10 -8.87 -12.17
N ARG A 154 13.46 -7.62 -12.51
CA ARG A 154 14.85 -7.21 -12.63
C ARG A 154 15.21 -6.16 -11.60
N ASP A 155 16.33 -6.35 -10.92
CA ASP A 155 16.85 -5.42 -9.93
C ASP A 155 17.35 -4.09 -10.54
N ASP A 156 17.63 -4.05 -11.86
CA ASP A 156 18.10 -2.84 -12.53
C ASP A 156 17.03 -1.73 -12.66
N GLU A 157 15.76 -2.04 -12.42
CA GLU A 157 14.67 -1.07 -12.31
C GLU A 157 14.69 -0.30 -10.99
N LYS A 158 15.13 -0.93 -9.89
CA LYS A 158 15.10 -0.35 -8.54
C LYS A 158 15.65 1.08 -8.44
N PRO A 159 16.84 1.42 -8.97
CA PRO A 159 17.36 2.78 -8.86
C PRO A 159 16.49 3.84 -9.54
N ARG A 160 15.84 3.50 -10.66
CA ARG A 160 14.94 4.42 -11.38
C ARG A 160 13.64 4.62 -10.63
N LEU A 161 13.04 3.55 -10.12
CA LEU A 161 11.85 3.61 -9.29
C LEU A 161 12.10 4.42 -8.01
N GLN A 162 13.25 4.23 -7.36
CA GLN A 162 13.67 4.99 -6.18
C GLN A 162 13.83 6.48 -6.49
N ALA A 163 14.47 6.81 -7.62
CA ALA A 163 14.65 8.19 -8.07
C ALA A 163 13.31 8.86 -8.40
N ASP A 164 12.42 8.18 -9.09
CA ASP A 164 11.09 8.67 -9.45
C ASP A 164 10.20 8.86 -8.22
N LEU A 165 10.22 7.91 -7.27
CA LEU A 165 9.46 8.01 -6.03
C LEU A 165 9.93 9.21 -5.17
N GLY A 166 11.22 9.38 -5.01
CA GLY A 166 11.82 10.41 -4.15
C GLY A 166 11.17 10.42 -2.76
N GLN A 167 10.64 11.56 -2.36
CA GLN A 167 9.94 11.75 -1.08
C GLN A 167 8.40 11.66 -1.20
N ALA A 168 7.88 11.25 -2.36
CA ALA A 168 6.44 11.12 -2.56
C ALA A 168 5.85 9.94 -1.78
N ASN A 169 4.58 10.10 -1.34
CA ASN A 169 3.83 9.06 -0.65
C ASN A 169 2.83 8.34 -1.56
N PHE A 170 2.57 8.90 -2.73
CA PHE A 170 1.72 8.33 -3.78
C PHE A 170 2.56 8.16 -5.04
N LEU A 171 2.50 6.98 -5.63
CA LEU A 171 3.19 6.68 -6.89
C LEU A 171 2.21 6.05 -7.87
N ILE A 172 2.10 6.64 -9.06
CA ILE A 172 1.50 5.96 -10.20
C ILE A 172 2.58 5.16 -10.92
N LEU A 173 2.41 3.85 -10.94
CA LEU A 173 3.12 2.98 -11.87
C LEU A 173 2.36 3.04 -13.20
N ARG A 174 2.94 3.70 -14.22
CA ARG A 174 2.29 3.92 -15.53
C ARG A 174 1.84 2.61 -16.16
N ASN A 175 0.60 2.56 -16.66
CA ASN A 175 -0.02 1.38 -17.28
C ASN A 175 -0.07 0.13 -16.38
N HIS A 176 0.11 0.28 -15.06
CA HIS A 176 0.24 -0.83 -14.14
C HIS A 176 -0.71 -0.69 -12.94
N GLY A 177 -0.60 0.38 -12.17
CA GLY A 177 -1.45 0.53 -10.99
C GLY A 177 -0.99 1.63 -10.03
N LEU A 178 -1.44 1.51 -8.78
CA LEU A 178 -1.20 2.47 -7.72
C LEU A 178 -0.29 1.88 -6.65
N LEU A 179 0.62 2.71 -6.12
CA LEU A 179 1.43 2.36 -4.96
C LEU A 179 1.39 3.52 -3.96
N VAL A 180 1.32 3.20 -2.69
CA VAL A 180 1.41 4.19 -1.60
C VAL A 180 2.45 3.77 -0.58
N VAL A 181 3.05 4.78 0.05
CA VAL A 181 4.00 4.67 1.16
C VAL A 181 3.36 5.22 2.41
N GLY A 182 3.35 4.45 3.50
CA GLY A 182 2.83 4.86 4.80
C GLY A 182 3.85 4.71 5.92
N LYS A 183 3.79 5.62 6.89
CA LYS A 183 4.55 5.54 8.15
C LYS A 183 3.94 4.53 9.14
N SER A 184 2.80 3.97 8.77
CA SER A 184 2.11 2.88 9.43
C SER A 184 1.20 2.17 8.44
N ILE A 185 0.71 0.99 8.77
CA ILE A 185 -0.29 0.26 7.99
C ILE A 185 -1.57 1.11 7.86
N ALA A 186 -1.97 1.78 8.92
CA ALA A 186 -3.14 2.66 8.94
C ALA A 186 -3.01 3.84 7.96
N ASP A 187 -1.82 4.46 7.90
CA ASP A 187 -1.56 5.56 6.97
C ASP A 187 -1.50 5.07 5.51
N ALA A 188 -0.89 3.92 5.26
CA ALA A 188 -0.87 3.31 3.93
C ALA A 188 -2.29 2.99 3.45
N PHE A 189 -3.13 2.39 4.30
CA PHE A 189 -4.52 2.09 3.95
C PHE A 189 -5.32 3.37 3.65
N LEU A 190 -5.25 4.39 4.51
CA LEU A 190 -5.97 5.65 4.28
C LEU A 190 -5.47 6.37 3.02
N SER A 191 -4.17 6.33 2.75
CA SER A 191 -3.58 6.87 1.53
C SER A 191 -4.13 6.15 0.30
N MET A 192 -4.17 4.81 0.30
CA MET A 192 -4.75 4.05 -0.79
C MET A 192 -6.25 4.32 -0.94
N TYR A 193 -7.01 4.43 0.15
CA TYR A 193 -8.41 4.80 0.11
C TYR A 193 -8.64 6.14 -0.60
N THR A 194 -7.82 7.13 -0.26
CA THR A 194 -7.89 8.47 -0.87
C THR A 194 -7.49 8.41 -2.35
N PHE A 195 -6.45 7.66 -2.68
CA PHE A 195 -5.95 7.52 -4.04
C PHE A 195 -6.94 6.81 -4.95
N GLU A 196 -7.50 5.70 -4.50
CA GLU A 196 -8.51 4.93 -5.23
C GLU A 196 -9.78 5.77 -5.49
N ASN A 197 -10.28 6.49 -4.46
CA ASN A 197 -11.42 7.39 -4.67
C ASN A 197 -11.09 8.54 -5.63
N THR A 198 -9.87 9.08 -5.61
CA THR A 198 -9.41 10.07 -6.59
C THR A 198 -9.53 9.52 -8.01
N CYS A 199 -9.03 8.30 -8.24
CA CYS A 199 -9.08 7.65 -9.55
C CYS A 199 -10.53 7.36 -9.98
N ARG A 200 -11.37 6.83 -9.09
CA ARG A 200 -12.79 6.58 -9.37
C ARG A 200 -13.53 7.84 -9.75
N ILE A 201 -13.39 8.90 -8.95
CA ILE A 201 -14.03 10.20 -9.23
C ILE A 201 -13.58 10.73 -10.61
N GLN A 202 -12.30 10.61 -10.95
CA GLN A 202 -11.79 11.06 -12.24
C GLN A 202 -12.43 10.29 -13.40
N ILE A 203 -12.46 8.95 -13.33
CA ILE A 203 -13.08 8.13 -14.37
C ILE A 203 -14.56 8.43 -14.50
N ASP A 204 -15.29 8.53 -13.39
CA ASP A 204 -16.72 8.85 -13.39
C ASP A 204 -16.99 10.25 -13.98
N ALA A 205 -16.21 11.26 -13.60
CA ALA A 205 -16.35 12.62 -14.11
C ALA A 205 -16.05 12.73 -15.62
N GLN A 206 -15.08 11.95 -16.12
CA GLN A 206 -14.72 11.92 -17.54
C GLN A 206 -15.71 11.13 -18.39
N SER A 207 -16.47 10.19 -17.81
CA SER A 207 -17.35 9.28 -18.56
C SER A 207 -18.46 10.00 -19.32
N GLY A 208 -18.93 11.12 -18.79
CA GLY A 208 -19.99 11.93 -19.41
C GLY A 208 -19.54 12.87 -20.53
N GLY A 209 -18.25 13.02 -20.80
CA GLY A 209 -17.69 13.93 -21.80
C GLY A 209 -17.95 15.42 -21.53
N CYS A 210 -18.36 15.76 -20.30
CA CYS A 210 -18.58 17.16 -19.89
C CYS A 210 -17.25 17.87 -19.62
N GLU A 211 -17.26 19.21 -19.77
CA GLU A 211 -16.12 20.03 -19.33
C GLU A 211 -15.92 19.89 -17.81
N LEU A 212 -14.66 19.70 -17.39
CA LEU A 212 -14.31 19.49 -15.99
C LEU A 212 -13.84 20.79 -15.34
N THR A 213 -14.46 21.15 -14.21
CA THR A 213 -13.97 22.25 -13.37
C THR A 213 -12.74 21.78 -12.59
N GLN A 214 -11.62 22.48 -12.77
CA GLN A 214 -10.37 22.21 -12.06
C GLN A 214 -10.27 23.03 -10.78
N VAL A 215 -9.68 22.43 -9.74
CA VAL A 215 -9.33 23.12 -8.49
C VAL A 215 -8.20 24.11 -8.75
N ASN A 216 -8.31 25.31 -8.17
CA ASN A 216 -7.27 26.32 -8.31
C ASN A 216 -5.90 25.77 -7.87
N PRO A 217 -4.84 25.93 -8.69
CA PRO A 217 -3.50 25.43 -8.37
C PRO A 217 -2.90 25.94 -7.05
N LEU A 218 -3.30 27.12 -6.60
CA LEU A 218 -2.88 27.67 -5.29
C LEU A 218 -3.48 26.86 -4.14
N ILE A 219 -4.72 26.40 -4.29
CA ILE A 219 -5.39 25.54 -3.30
C ILE A 219 -4.71 24.17 -3.29
N VAL A 220 -4.44 23.57 -4.45
CA VAL A 220 -3.76 22.28 -4.55
C VAL A 220 -2.43 22.31 -3.80
N ARG A 221 -1.61 23.36 -4.01
CA ARG A 221 -0.33 23.52 -3.31
C ARG A 221 -0.46 23.67 -1.79
N GLY A 222 -1.51 24.31 -1.31
CA GLY A 222 -1.71 24.58 0.11
C GLY A 222 -2.29 23.41 0.91
N VAL A 223 -3.01 22.48 0.26
CA VAL A 223 -3.75 21.41 0.96
C VAL A 223 -2.82 20.40 1.64
N ALA A 224 -1.74 20.01 0.98
CA ALA A 224 -0.79 19.05 1.57
C ALA A 224 -0.20 19.57 2.89
N GLU A 225 0.19 20.84 2.92
CA GLU A 225 0.71 21.48 4.14
C GLU A 225 -0.36 21.65 5.21
N ALA A 226 -1.56 22.08 4.82
CA ALA A 226 -2.68 22.21 5.76
C ALA A 226 -3.02 20.87 6.44
N MET A 227 -3.05 19.78 5.68
CA MET A 227 -3.30 18.44 6.23
C MET A 227 -2.17 18.00 7.17
N ARG A 228 -0.92 18.25 6.80
CA ARG A 228 0.23 17.92 7.64
C ARG A 228 0.19 18.64 8.99
N VAL A 229 -0.17 19.91 9.00
CA VAL A 229 -0.29 20.72 10.23
C VAL A 229 -1.48 20.25 11.09
N GLN A 230 -2.61 19.94 10.48
CA GLN A 230 -3.85 19.61 11.22
C GLN A 230 -3.85 18.18 11.79
N THR A 231 -3.27 17.21 11.08
CA THR A 231 -3.39 15.79 11.44
C THR A 231 -2.05 15.09 11.65
N GLY A 232 -0.93 15.74 11.36
CA GLY A 232 0.39 15.10 11.31
C GLY A 232 0.57 14.18 10.10
N GLY A 233 -0.34 14.25 9.13
CA GLY A 233 -0.44 13.39 7.95
C GLY A 233 -1.89 13.29 7.49
N LEU A 234 -2.29 12.19 6.84
CA LEU A 234 -3.69 11.95 6.45
C LEU A 234 -4.57 11.46 7.61
N GLY A 235 -3.99 11.14 8.76
CA GLY A 235 -4.74 10.75 9.95
C GLY A 235 -5.17 9.29 9.97
N GLY A 236 -4.35 8.38 9.44
CA GLY A 236 -4.61 6.93 9.46
C GLY A 236 -4.96 6.41 10.85
N ALA A 237 -4.25 6.85 11.87
CA ALA A 237 -4.50 6.46 13.26
C ALA A 237 -5.93 6.79 13.76
N PHE A 238 -6.58 7.84 13.22
CA PHE A 238 -7.95 8.20 13.62
C PHE A 238 -9.00 7.27 13.01
N VAL A 239 -8.79 6.79 11.80
CA VAL A 239 -9.76 5.94 11.09
C VAL A 239 -9.53 4.46 11.37
N TRP A 240 -8.31 4.04 11.68
CA TRP A 240 -7.94 2.64 11.84
C TRP A 240 -8.79 1.87 12.85
N PRO A 241 -9.03 2.37 14.08
CA PRO A 241 -9.89 1.65 15.02
C PRO A 241 -11.33 1.44 14.51
N SER A 242 -11.83 2.34 13.68
CA SER A 242 -13.17 2.20 13.08
C SER A 242 -13.19 1.16 11.97
N LEU A 243 -12.12 1.07 11.19
CA LEU A 243 -11.94 0.04 10.16
C LEU A 243 -11.81 -1.35 10.78
N ILE A 244 -11.05 -1.48 11.86
CA ILE A 244 -10.93 -2.73 12.62
C ILE A 244 -12.29 -3.17 13.16
N ARG A 245 -13.05 -2.29 13.83
CA ARG A 245 -14.40 -2.62 14.29
C ARG A 245 -15.37 -3.00 13.16
N LYS A 246 -15.20 -2.40 11.98
CA LYS A 246 -15.98 -2.78 10.78
C LYS A 246 -15.62 -4.19 10.34
N LEU A 247 -14.33 -4.53 10.29
CA LEU A 247 -13.84 -5.85 9.90
C LEU A 247 -14.28 -6.93 10.91
N GLU A 248 -14.12 -6.68 12.21
CA GLU A 248 -14.48 -7.59 13.29
C GLU A 248 -15.97 -7.99 13.29
N LYS A 249 -16.86 -7.07 12.87
CA LYS A 249 -18.29 -7.37 12.71
C LYS A 249 -18.57 -8.36 11.59
N LEU A 250 -17.67 -8.49 10.62
CA LEU A 250 -17.82 -9.39 9.47
C LEU A 250 -17.08 -10.70 9.69
N ASN A 251 -15.84 -10.62 10.10
CA ASN A 251 -14.97 -11.76 10.40
C ASN A 251 -13.74 -11.30 11.18
N SER A 252 -13.41 -12.00 12.28
CA SER A 252 -12.26 -11.69 13.15
C SER A 252 -11.10 -12.70 13.01
N ASP A 253 -11.17 -13.67 12.09
CA ASP A 253 -10.17 -14.73 11.94
C ASP A 253 -8.81 -14.25 11.40
N TYR A 254 -8.71 -13.03 10.91
CA TYR A 254 -7.45 -12.45 10.44
C TYR A 254 -6.36 -12.41 11.53
N ALA A 255 -6.73 -12.37 12.80
CA ALA A 255 -5.81 -12.32 13.94
C ALA A 255 -5.41 -13.72 14.47
N THR A 256 -5.48 -14.75 13.64
CA THR A 256 -5.08 -16.13 13.98
C THR A 256 -3.74 -16.52 13.40
#